data_bf2c60039b5298d79f5dadb334ca03ce
#
_entry.id   bf2c60039b5298d79f5dadb334ca03ce
#
_cell.length_a   1.000
_cell.length_b   1.000
_cell.length_c   1.000
_cell.angle_alpha   90.00
_cell.angle_beta   90.00
_cell.angle_gamma   90.00
#
_symmetry.space_group_name_H-M   'P 1'
#
loop_
_entity.id
_entity.type
_entity.pdbx_description
1 polymer ?
#
loop_
_entity_poly.entity_id
_entity_poly.type
_entity_poly.pdbx_seq_one_letter_code
_entity_poly.pdbx_strand_id
1 'polypeptide(L)'
;MNTIEVDEFKFLEVSTNPNILISLKGEKNFCELNLSDKSNFLKTNFGLYRYSEFEQVHGVLIDGLDTSEKNEFDGFITKEKNHAFAIKTADCIPLVMWDDKEELLCGLHCGWKGLQQGIIGKALEKRS
;
A
#
# COMPACT_ATOMS: atom_id res chain seq x y z
N MET A 1 -9.23 -5.67 -15.47
CA MET A 1 -7.93 -5.81 -14.81
C MET A 1 -6.97 -6.51 -15.75
N ASN A 2 -5.77 -6.00 -15.87
CA ASN A 2 -4.76 -6.53 -16.77
C ASN A 2 -3.56 -7.07 -16.00
N THR A 3 -2.99 -8.16 -16.51
CA THR A 3 -1.70 -8.63 -16.02
C THR A 3 -0.62 -7.91 -16.81
N ILE A 4 0.37 -7.36 -16.10
CA ILE A 4 1.54 -6.73 -16.72
C ILE A 4 2.80 -7.45 -16.25
N GLU A 5 3.84 -7.40 -17.06
CA GLU A 5 5.14 -7.99 -16.72
C GLU A 5 6.23 -6.94 -16.94
N VAL A 6 7.04 -6.71 -15.91
CA VAL A 6 8.16 -5.77 -15.94
C VAL A 6 9.38 -6.47 -15.35
N ASP A 7 10.45 -6.60 -16.13
CA ASP A 7 11.70 -7.25 -15.73
C ASP A 7 11.49 -8.63 -15.08
N GLU A 8 10.60 -9.44 -15.67
CA GLU A 8 10.23 -10.79 -15.22
C GLU A 8 9.38 -10.81 -13.94
N PHE A 9 9.01 -9.65 -13.38
CA PHE A 9 8.04 -9.56 -12.29
C PHE A 9 6.64 -9.36 -12.85
N LYS A 10 5.69 -10.13 -12.32
CA LYS A 10 4.29 -10.07 -12.77
C LYS A 10 3.43 -9.34 -11.77
N PHE A 11 2.55 -8.50 -12.29
CA PHE A 11 1.59 -7.74 -11.48
C PHE A 11 0.21 -7.80 -12.10
N LEU A 12 -0.81 -7.79 -11.25
CA LEU A 12 -2.18 -7.52 -11.67
C LEU A 12 -2.43 -6.03 -11.51
N GLU A 13 -2.72 -5.36 -12.61
CA GLU A 13 -3.09 -3.94 -12.59
C GLU A 13 -4.57 -3.81 -12.27
N VAL A 14 -4.88 -3.35 -11.08
CA VAL A 14 -6.25 -3.20 -10.58
C VAL A 14 -6.83 -1.86 -11.00
N SER A 15 -6.02 -0.81 -10.97
CA SER A 15 -6.42 0.55 -11.30
C SER A 15 -5.24 1.31 -11.88
N THR A 16 -5.50 2.26 -12.75
CA THR A 16 -4.48 3.14 -13.33
C THR A 16 -4.52 4.55 -12.76
N ASN A 17 -5.64 4.93 -12.11
CA ASN A 17 -5.77 6.25 -11.49
C ASN A 17 -6.72 6.16 -10.29
N PRO A 18 -6.20 5.98 -9.07
CA PRO A 18 -4.78 5.83 -8.74
C PRO A 18 -4.19 4.52 -9.27
N ASN A 19 -2.86 4.47 -9.36
CA ASN A 19 -2.19 3.25 -9.75
C ASN A 19 -2.21 2.22 -8.60
N ILE A 20 -2.83 1.09 -8.85
CA ILE A 20 -2.92 0.00 -7.87
C ILE A 20 -2.47 -1.28 -8.56
N LEU A 21 -1.41 -1.88 -8.03
CA LEU A 21 -0.85 -3.13 -8.53
C LEU A 21 -0.83 -4.18 -7.43
N ILE A 22 -1.12 -5.42 -7.81
CA ILE A 22 -0.94 -6.57 -6.93
C ILE A 22 0.21 -7.39 -7.48
N SER A 23 1.23 -7.61 -6.66
CA SER A 23 2.36 -8.47 -7.01
C SER A 23 1.90 -9.93 -7.10
N LEU A 24 2.18 -10.57 -8.21
CA LEU A 24 1.80 -11.96 -8.45
C LEU A 24 2.99 -12.89 -8.29
N LYS A 25 2.72 -14.11 -7.89
CA LYS A 25 3.73 -15.16 -7.78
C LYS A 25 4.21 -15.57 -9.16
N GLY A 26 5.53 -15.74 -9.31
CA GLY A 26 6.15 -16.15 -10.55
C GLY A 26 7.56 -16.64 -10.29
N GLU A 27 8.39 -16.69 -11.31
CA GLU A 27 9.81 -17.06 -11.17
C GLU A 27 10.53 -16.05 -10.29
N LYS A 28 10.24 -14.77 -10.51
CA LYS A 28 10.71 -13.68 -9.65
C LYS A 28 9.52 -13.11 -8.89
N ASN A 29 9.68 -12.93 -7.59
CA ASN A 29 8.64 -12.41 -6.72
C ASN A 29 9.08 -11.08 -6.12
N PHE A 30 8.31 -10.02 -6.40
CA PHE A 30 8.63 -8.68 -5.92
C PHE A 30 8.75 -8.63 -4.41
N CYS A 31 7.87 -9.34 -3.69
CA CYS A 31 7.88 -9.36 -2.23
C CYS A 31 9.15 -9.95 -1.61
N GLU A 32 9.94 -10.70 -2.38
CA GLU A 32 11.20 -11.29 -1.92
C GLU A 32 12.40 -10.35 -2.05
N LEU A 33 12.24 -9.24 -2.77
CA LEU A 33 13.28 -8.23 -2.88
C LEU A 33 13.46 -7.51 -1.53
N ASN A 34 14.68 -7.07 -1.26
CA ASN A 34 14.91 -6.20 -0.11
C ASN A 34 14.35 -4.79 -0.38
N LEU A 35 14.28 -3.96 0.65
CA LEU A 35 13.68 -2.63 0.55
C LEU A 35 14.38 -1.76 -0.51
N SER A 36 15.71 -1.80 -0.56
CA SER A 36 16.50 -1.04 -1.52
C SER A 36 16.18 -1.43 -2.95
N ASP A 37 16.12 -2.73 -3.23
CA ASP A 37 15.83 -3.24 -4.57
C ASP A 37 14.40 -2.97 -4.99
N LYS A 38 13.43 -3.06 -4.09
CA LYS A 38 12.04 -2.67 -4.34
C LYS A 38 11.97 -1.19 -4.74
N SER A 39 12.64 -0.35 -3.97
CA SER A 39 12.66 1.09 -4.21
C SER A 39 13.28 1.43 -5.57
N ASN A 40 14.42 0.81 -5.88
CA ASN A 40 15.10 1.02 -7.16
C ASN A 40 14.26 0.52 -8.34
N PHE A 41 13.62 -0.62 -8.21
CA PHE A 41 12.72 -1.15 -9.24
C PHE A 41 11.59 -0.17 -9.55
N LEU A 42 10.96 0.37 -8.52
CA LEU A 42 9.84 1.29 -8.69
C LEU A 42 10.28 2.64 -9.27
N LYS A 43 11.44 3.14 -8.86
CA LYS A 43 12.00 4.36 -9.44
C LYS A 43 12.31 4.18 -10.92
N THR A 44 12.98 3.09 -11.28
CA THR A 44 13.41 2.83 -12.65
C THR A 44 12.23 2.59 -13.58
N ASN A 45 11.26 1.80 -13.17
CA ASN A 45 10.19 1.34 -14.03
C ASN A 45 8.91 2.18 -13.99
N PHE A 46 8.68 2.91 -12.89
CA PHE A 46 7.46 3.69 -12.69
C PHE A 46 7.72 5.16 -12.36
N GLY A 47 8.97 5.59 -12.31
CA GLY A 47 9.33 6.97 -12.05
C GLY A 47 8.97 7.48 -10.67
N LEU A 48 8.89 6.61 -9.68
CA LEU A 48 8.50 6.98 -8.33
C LEU A 48 9.70 7.49 -7.53
N TYR A 49 9.48 8.53 -6.73
CA TYR A 49 10.51 9.12 -5.87
C TYR A 49 10.74 8.33 -4.59
N ARG A 50 9.66 7.82 -4.00
CA ARG A 50 9.70 7.20 -2.68
C ARG A 50 8.88 5.92 -2.67
N TYR A 51 9.33 5.00 -1.83
CA TYR A 51 8.62 3.76 -1.56
C TYR A 51 8.59 3.53 -0.06
N SER A 52 7.41 3.27 0.48
CA SER A 52 7.22 3.00 1.90
C SER A 52 6.52 1.68 2.12
N GLU A 53 7.03 0.91 3.08
CA GLU A 53 6.33 -0.24 3.62
C GLU A 53 6.46 -0.22 5.14
N PHE A 54 5.52 -0.82 5.81
CA PHE A 54 5.41 -0.74 7.26
C PHE A 54 5.51 -2.12 7.89
N GLU A 55 5.86 -2.16 9.16
CA GLU A 55 5.71 -3.34 9.96
C GLU A 55 4.25 -3.43 10.39
N GLN A 56 3.48 -4.28 9.71
CA GLN A 56 2.06 -4.47 9.97
C GLN A 56 1.90 -5.41 11.18
N VAL A 57 1.13 -4.97 12.15
CA VAL A 57 1.00 -5.64 13.44
C VAL A 57 -0.44 -5.99 13.79
N HIS A 58 -1.34 -5.94 12.80
CA HIS A 58 -2.77 -6.18 12.97
C HIS A 58 -3.42 -5.16 13.92
N GLY A 59 -2.89 -3.95 13.91
CA GLY A 59 -3.38 -2.84 14.72
C GLY A 59 -4.26 -1.88 13.95
N VAL A 60 -4.33 -0.63 14.44
CA VAL A 60 -5.15 0.42 13.85
C VAL A 60 -4.40 1.73 13.62
N LEU A 61 -3.07 1.72 13.74
CA LEU A 61 -2.29 2.92 13.45
C LEU A 61 -2.18 3.12 11.95
N ILE A 62 -2.34 4.34 11.51
CA ILE A 62 -2.35 4.72 10.09
C ILE A 62 -1.30 5.83 9.90
N ASP A 63 -0.33 5.58 9.03
CA ASP A 63 0.66 6.58 8.66
C ASP A 63 -0.05 7.75 7.95
N GLY A 64 0.30 8.95 8.35
CA GLY A 64 -0.41 10.16 7.90
C GLY A 64 -1.45 10.65 8.90
N LEU A 65 -1.92 9.81 9.82
CA LEU A 65 -2.79 10.17 10.94
C LEU A 65 -2.10 10.01 12.28
N ASP A 66 -1.32 8.97 12.42
CA ASP A 66 -0.67 8.57 13.66
C ASP A 66 0.85 8.64 13.51
N THR A 67 1.55 8.55 14.63
CA THR A 67 3.00 8.41 14.66
C THR A 67 3.37 7.11 15.34
N SER A 68 4.48 6.49 14.92
CA SER A 68 5.00 5.28 15.53
C SER A 68 6.52 5.30 15.48
N GLU A 69 7.16 5.08 16.63
CA GLU A 69 8.61 5.03 16.72
C GLU A 69 9.20 3.82 15.97
N LYS A 70 8.43 2.74 15.88
CA LYS A 70 8.87 1.49 15.27
C LYS A 70 8.40 1.30 13.83
N ASN A 71 7.83 2.32 13.22
CA ASN A 71 7.24 2.22 11.89
C ASN A 71 6.16 1.13 11.80
N GLU A 72 5.42 0.93 12.89
CA GLU A 72 4.36 -0.07 12.98
C GLU A 72 3.02 0.54 12.61
N PHE A 73 2.60 0.34 11.37
CA PHE A 73 1.32 0.86 10.85
C PHE A 73 0.59 -0.25 10.10
N ASP A 74 -0.72 -0.23 10.16
CA ASP A 74 -1.56 -1.12 9.37
C ASP A 74 -2.31 -0.37 8.25
N GLY A 75 -1.83 0.79 7.91
CA GLY A 75 -2.37 1.57 6.81
C GLY A 75 -1.64 2.88 6.60
N PHE A 76 -2.05 3.58 5.57
CA PHE A 76 -1.56 4.91 5.25
C PHE A 76 -2.69 5.77 4.69
N ILE A 77 -2.54 7.08 4.83
CA ILE A 77 -3.37 8.05 4.14
C ILE A 77 -2.46 9.17 3.64
N THR A 78 -2.57 9.56 2.38
CA THR A 78 -1.63 10.48 1.77
C THR A 78 -2.23 11.28 0.64
N LYS A 79 -1.68 12.48 0.43
CA LYS A 79 -1.91 13.32 -0.74
C LYS A 79 -0.65 13.40 -1.60
N GLU A 80 0.42 12.74 -1.21
CA GLU A 80 1.69 12.81 -1.93
C GLU A 80 1.61 12.12 -3.28
N LYS A 81 2.23 12.74 -4.27
CA LYS A 81 2.40 12.19 -5.62
C LYS A 81 3.74 11.48 -5.72
N ASN A 82 3.84 10.53 -6.63
CA ASN A 82 5.09 9.80 -6.89
C ASN A 82 5.68 9.07 -5.68
N HIS A 83 4.81 8.68 -4.76
CA HIS A 83 5.15 7.90 -3.58
C HIS A 83 4.36 6.60 -3.61
N ALA A 84 5.03 5.47 -3.62
CA ALA A 84 4.39 4.17 -3.58
C ALA A 84 4.35 3.65 -2.14
N PHE A 85 3.23 3.10 -1.76
CA PHE A 85 3.03 2.44 -0.47
C PHE A 85 2.67 0.99 -0.73
N ALA A 86 3.15 0.10 0.11
CA ALA A 86 2.81 -1.31 0.03
C ALA A 86 1.96 -1.75 1.20
N ILE A 87 0.94 -2.53 0.92
CA ILE A 87 0.20 -3.30 1.91
C ILE A 87 0.52 -4.77 1.64
N LYS A 88 1.04 -5.43 2.65
CA LYS A 88 1.42 -6.85 2.57
C LYS A 88 0.29 -7.68 3.17
N THR A 89 -0.17 -8.66 2.42
CA THR A 89 -1.28 -9.50 2.89
C THR A 89 -1.12 -10.93 2.39
N ALA A 90 -1.51 -11.87 3.24
CA ALA A 90 -1.67 -13.27 2.88
C ALA A 90 -3.13 -13.67 3.06
N ASP A 91 -3.66 -13.54 4.28
CA ASP A 91 -5.02 -13.92 4.62
C ASP A 91 -5.92 -12.73 4.97
N CYS A 92 -5.31 -11.56 5.17
CA CYS A 92 -6.06 -10.35 5.53
C CYS A 92 -6.52 -9.60 4.28
N ILE A 93 -7.46 -8.68 4.47
CA ILE A 93 -8.04 -7.93 3.35
C ILE A 93 -7.26 -6.64 3.14
N PRO A 94 -6.67 -6.42 1.95
CA PRO A 94 -6.16 -5.11 1.60
C PRO A 94 -7.30 -4.24 1.09
N LEU A 95 -7.52 -3.11 1.72
CA LEU A 95 -8.57 -2.17 1.35
C LEU A 95 -7.95 -0.89 0.85
N VAL A 96 -8.34 -0.44 -0.33
CA VAL A 96 -7.87 0.82 -0.89
C VAL A 96 -9.06 1.72 -1.15
N MET A 97 -8.97 2.95 -0.67
CA MET A 97 -10.00 3.97 -0.86
C MET A 97 -9.33 5.24 -1.40
N TRP A 98 -10.04 6.00 -2.21
CA TRP A 98 -9.53 7.28 -2.69
C TRP A 98 -10.64 8.29 -2.92
N ASP A 99 -10.26 9.55 -2.90
CA ASP A 99 -11.13 10.67 -3.16
C ASP A 99 -10.51 11.53 -4.26
N ASP A 100 -11.16 11.57 -5.41
CA ASP A 100 -10.63 12.30 -6.58
C ASP A 100 -10.58 13.82 -6.36
N LYS A 101 -11.54 14.37 -5.62
CA LYS A 101 -11.59 15.81 -5.36
C LYS A 101 -10.45 16.27 -4.47
N GLU A 102 -10.21 15.54 -3.40
CA GLU A 102 -9.17 15.87 -2.43
C GLU A 102 -7.81 15.31 -2.82
N GLU A 103 -7.76 14.49 -3.87
CA GLU A 103 -6.55 13.76 -4.29
C GLU A 103 -5.96 12.94 -3.15
N LEU A 104 -6.82 12.29 -2.39
CA LEU A 104 -6.48 11.55 -1.20
C LEU A 104 -6.50 10.05 -1.48
N LEU A 105 -5.45 9.35 -1.07
CA LEU A 105 -5.33 7.90 -1.22
C LEU A 105 -5.13 7.28 0.15
N CYS A 106 -5.87 6.22 0.42
CA CYS A 106 -5.80 5.46 1.66
C CYS A 106 -5.69 3.98 1.37
N GLY A 107 -4.74 3.32 2.02
CA GLY A 107 -4.60 1.87 1.96
C GLY A 107 -4.59 1.30 3.37
N LEU A 108 -5.33 0.23 3.60
CA LEU A 108 -5.44 -0.40 4.91
C LEU A 108 -5.19 -1.90 4.83
N HIS A 109 -4.45 -2.41 5.80
CA HIS A 109 -4.31 -3.83 6.05
C HIS A 109 -5.40 -4.21 7.06
N CYS A 110 -6.44 -4.88 6.60
CA CYS A 110 -7.61 -5.21 7.42
C CYS A 110 -7.59 -6.66 7.87
N GLY A 111 -6.93 -6.91 9.02
CA GLY A 111 -7.09 -8.16 9.75
C GLY A 111 -8.36 -8.10 10.61
N TRP A 112 -8.77 -9.22 11.18
CA TRP A 112 -10.00 -9.27 11.99
C TRP A 112 -9.92 -8.36 13.22
N LYS A 113 -8.73 -8.22 13.83
CA LYS A 113 -8.54 -7.33 14.99
C LYS A 113 -8.69 -5.87 14.60
N GLY A 114 -8.06 -5.45 13.48
CA GLY A 114 -8.16 -4.09 12.98
C GLY A 114 -9.59 -3.72 12.61
N LEU A 115 -10.31 -4.64 11.95
CA LEU A 115 -11.70 -4.45 11.60
C LEU A 115 -12.57 -4.30 12.84
N GLN A 116 -12.37 -5.16 13.84
CA GLN A 116 -13.09 -5.10 15.10
C GLN A 116 -12.82 -3.81 15.87
N GLN A 117 -11.60 -3.30 15.81
CA GLN A 117 -11.19 -2.07 16.49
C GLN A 117 -11.49 -0.80 15.67
N GLY A 118 -12.08 -0.95 14.49
CA GLY A 118 -12.59 0.17 13.73
C GLY A 118 -11.61 0.93 12.86
N ILE A 119 -10.61 0.23 12.28
CA ILE A 119 -9.62 0.87 11.41
C ILE A 119 -10.26 1.60 10.21
N ILE A 120 -11.32 1.04 9.63
CA ILE A 120 -11.99 1.66 8.50
C ILE A 120 -12.68 2.96 8.92
N GLY A 121 -13.42 2.93 10.03
CA GLY A 121 -14.09 4.10 10.56
C GLY A 121 -13.11 5.21 10.90
N LYS A 122 -11.97 4.86 11.49
CA LYS A 122 -10.91 5.80 11.81
C LYS A 122 -10.38 6.51 10.56
N ALA A 123 -10.15 5.77 9.48
CA ALA A 123 -9.69 6.33 8.22
C ALA A 123 -10.76 7.25 7.60
N LEU A 124 -12.03 6.87 7.66
CA LEU A 124 -13.13 7.65 7.11
C LEU A 124 -13.39 8.94 7.88
N GLU A 125 -13.22 8.94 9.19
CA GLU A 125 -13.37 10.14 10.01
C GLU A 125 -12.41 11.24 9.59
N LYS A 126 -11.19 10.89 9.25
CA LYS A 126 -10.18 11.87 8.85
C LYS A 126 -10.51 12.51 7.52
N ARG A 127 -11.27 11.85 6.67
CA ARG A 127 -11.66 12.36 5.38
C ARG A 127 -12.70 13.48 5.49
N SER A 128 -13.51 13.44 6.51
CA SER A 128 -14.51 14.47 6.77
C SER A 128 -13.93 15.62 7.63
#